data_6fb7779065edf4694722e7b087582d51
#
_entry.id   6fb7779065edf4694722e7b087582d51
#
_cell.length_a   1.000
_cell.length_b   1.000
_cell.length_c   1.000
_cell.angle_alpha   90.00
_cell.angle_beta   90.00
_cell.angle_gamma   90.00
#
_symmetry.space_group_name_H-M   'P 1'
#
loop_
_entity.id
_entity.type
_entity.pdbx_description
1 polymer ?
#
loop_
_entity_poly.entity_id
_entity_poly.type
_entity_poly.pdbx_seq_one_letter_code
_entity_poly.pdbx_strand_id
1 'polypeptide(L)'
;MAIELGSGDKLVLLAQGLDQLDIGLTVFDRDLVLVAANTRFQQLLNFPDALCSPGATMLDALRYNAAQGEYGPGAVEDLVRPRLELAQQFLPHRFERVRPDGSVIEVCGHPLPSGGMVTTYTDVTLPRQREQALRELKSELEQRVEARTAELRHREAELARKAALLESVISNVNQGISYIGVDLVIEMCNAKFGELLELPAELCQPGVPFESLAYFNARRGEYGPGDVEELARVRIEIA
;
A
#
# COMPACT_ATOMS: atom_id res chain seq x y z
N MET A 1 -17.05 -29.87 38.30
CA MET A 1 -18.14 -29.44 39.18
C MET A 1 -18.61 -28.07 38.65
N ALA A 2 -19.67 -28.03 37.87
CA ALA A 2 -20.23 -26.76 37.36
C ALA A 2 -20.95 -26.09 38.54
N ILE A 3 -20.53 -24.89 38.91
CA ILE A 3 -21.24 -24.09 39.91
C ILE A 3 -22.53 -23.60 39.22
N GLU A 4 -23.67 -24.12 39.63
CA GLU A 4 -24.97 -23.58 39.25
C GLU A 4 -25.17 -22.24 39.96
N LEU A 5 -24.88 -21.15 39.21
CA LEU A 5 -25.14 -19.79 39.67
C LEU A 5 -26.66 -19.53 39.66
N GLY A 6 -27.18 -18.91 40.73
CA GLY A 6 -28.55 -18.43 40.79
C GLY A 6 -28.81 -17.39 39.68
N SER A 7 -30.10 -17.17 39.33
CA SER A 7 -30.47 -16.21 38.29
C SER A 7 -29.95 -14.79 38.55
N GLY A 8 -29.92 -14.36 39.80
CA GLY A 8 -29.37 -13.08 40.23
C GLY A 8 -27.85 -12.97 40.01
N ASP A 9 -27.10 -14.02 40.34
CA ASP A 9 -25.64 -14.07 40.18
C ASP A 9 -25.25 -14.04 38.70
N LYS A 10 -26.02 -14.67 37.81
CA LYS A 10 -25.84 -14.66 36.35
C LYS A 10 -26.01 -13.23 35.78
N LEU A 11 -26.98 -12.50 36.26
CA LEU A 11 -27.20 -11.10 35.80
C LEU A 11 -26.07 -10.19 36.24
N VAL A 12 -25.56 -10.34 37.47
CA VAL A 12 -24.41 -9.58 37.98
C VAL A 12 -23.17 -9.88 37.14
N LEU A 13 -22.89 -11.13 36.87
CA LEU A 13 -21.76 -11.53 36.05
C LEU A 13 -21.86 -11.03 34.59
N LEU A 14 -23.05 -11.05 34.01
CA LEU A 14 -23.28 -10.48 32.68
C LEU A 14 -23.03 -8.98 32.66
N ALA A 15 -23.55 -8.24 33.64
CA ALA A 15 -23.31 -6.80 33.78
C ALA A 15 -21.82 -6.48 33.89
N GLN A 16 -21.10 -7.19 34.79
CA GLN A 16 -19.67 -7.05 34.93
C GLN A 16 -18.90 -7.39 33.66
N GLY A 17 -19.32 -8.45 32.94
CA GLY A 17 -18.72 -8.83 31.67
C GLY A 17 -18.93 -7.77 30.58
N LEU A 18 -20.11 -7.15 30.52
CA LEU A 18 -20.41 -6.07 29.58
C LEU A 18 -19.59 -4.80 29.86
N ASP A 19 -19.26 -4.53 31.15
CA ASP A 19 -18.40 -3.42 31.51
C ASP A 19 -16.91 -3.62 31.15
N GLN A 20 -16.48 -4.86 30.94
CA GLN A 20 -15.13 -5.17 30.47
C GLN A 20 -14.97 -5.03 28.95
N LEU A 21 -16.07 -4.89 28.20
CA LEU A 21 -16.01 -4.68 26.76
C LEU A 21 -15.60 -3.23 26.47
N ASP A 22 -14.70 -3.07 25.50
CA ASP A 22 -14.32 -1.73 25.00
C ASP A 22 -15.36 -1.15 24.01
N ILE A 23 -16.62 -1.46 24.26
CA ILE A 23 -17.79 -1.08 23.46
C ILE A 23 -18.83 -0.51 24.40
N GLY A 24 -19.30 0.71 24.13
CA GLY A 24 -20.49 1.26 24.78
C GLY A 24 -21.72 0.46 24.41
N LEU A 25 -22.59 0.21 25.38
CA LEU A 25 -23.82 -0.55 25.17
C LEU A 25 -25.01 0.11 25.90
N THR A 26 -26.14 0.20 25.20
CA THR A 26 -27.41 0.59 25.78
C THR A 26 -28.51 -0.36 25.38
N VAL A 27 -29.47 -0.58 26.27
CA VAL A 27 -30.69 -1.32 25.99
C VAL A 27 -31.88 -0.45 26.34
N PHE A 28 -32.74 -0.19 25.36
CA PHE A 28 -34.01 0.51 25.51
C PHE A 28 -35.16 -0.46 25.33
N ASP A 29 -36.23 -0.31 26.10
CA ASP A 29 -37.46 -1.05 25.94
C ASP A 29 -38.32 -0.50 24.79
N ARG A 30 -39.54 -1.08 24.63
CA ARG A 30 -40.50 -0.66 23.59
C ARG A 30 -41.02 0.77 23.76
N ASP A 31 -40.93 1.33 24.96
CA ASP A 31 -41.37 2.67 25.28
C ASP A 31 -40.20 3.68 25.19
N LEU A 32 -39.06 3.22 24.66
CA LEU A 32 -37.80 3.99 24.56
C LEU A 32 -37.28 4.47 25.92
N VAL A 33 -37.50 3.67 26.96
CA VAL A 33 -36.97 3.87 28.30
C VAL A 33 -35.70 3.01 28.45
N LEU A 34 -34.65 3.60 28.99
CA LEU A 34 -33.36 2.92 29.23
C LEU A 34 -33.54 1.81 30.28
N VAL A 35 -33.23 0.60 29.91
CA VAL A 35 -33.21 -0.57 30.78
C VAL A 35 -31.82 -0.80 31.35
N ALA A 36 -30.80 -0.64 30.51
CA ALA A 36 -29.39 -0.84 30.91
C ALA A 36 -28.46 -0.01 30.02
N ALA A 37 -27.38 0.46 30.61
CA ALA A 37 -26.23 1.01 29.93
C ALA A 37 -24.96 0.52 30.67
N ASN A 38 -23.88 0.30 29.93
CA ASN A 38 -22.61 -0.04 30.57
C ASN A 38 -21.76 1.22 30.83
N THR A 39 -20.76 1.08 31.66
CA THR A 39 -19.84 2.16 32.01
C THR A 39 -19.11 2.73 30.80
N ARG A 40 -18.79 1.88 29.81
CA ARG A 40 -18.11 2.31 28.58
C ARG A 40 -18.95 3.25 27.74
N PHE A 41 -20.27 3.05 27.65
CA PHE A 41 -21.18 3.97 26.98
C PHE A 41 -21.10 5.38 27.59
N GLN A 42 -21.19 5.45 28.93
CA GLN A 42 -21.11 6.69 29.65
C GLN A 42 -19.81 7.45 29.40
N GLN A 43 -18.69 6.74 29.52
CA GLN A 43 -17.35 7.32 29.30
C GLN A 43 -17.16 7.77 27.85
N LEU A 44 -17.55 6.94 26.89
CA LEU A 44 -17.37 7.20 25.46
C LEU A 44 -18.11 8.44 24.98
N LEU A 45 -19.34 8.64 25.48
CA LEU A 45 -20.21 9.74 25.04
C LEU A 45 -20.30 10.87 26.08
N ASN A 46 -19.59 10.73 27.18
CA ASN A 46 -19.58 11.71 28.28
C ASN A 46 -20.99 12.05 28.83
N PHE A 47 -21.81 10.99 28.97
CA PHE A 47 -23.17 11.14 29.49
C PHE A 47 -23.17 11.31 31.02
N PRO A 48 -24.04 12.19 31.57
CA PRO A 48 -24.22 12.27 33.00
C PRO A 48 -24.92 11.02 33.55
N ASP A 49 -24.64 10.67 34.82
CA ASP A 49 -25.18 9.48 35.50
C ASP A 49 -26.70 9.36 35.38
N ALA A 50 -27.41 10.48 35.48
CA ALA A 50 -28.87 10.54 35.38
C ALA A 50 -29.41 9.99 34.04
N LEU A 51 -28.66 10.16 32.96
CA LEU A 51 -29.04 9.68 31.62
C LEU A 51 -28.50 8.27 31.30
N CYS A 52 -27.68 7.70 32.17
CA CYS A 52 -27.18 6.33 32.11
C CYS A 52 -27.88 5.39 33.07
N SER A 53 -28.80 5.92 33.92
CA SER A 53 -29.56 5.15 34.90
C SER A 53 -30.85 4.58 34.29
N PRO A 54 -31.28 3.37 34.72
CA PRO A 54 -32.58 2.81 34.31
C PRO A 54 -33.73 3.82 34.55
N GLY A 55 -34.62 3.97 33.58
CA GLY A 55 -35.71 4.93 33.59
C GLY A 55 -35.43 6.25 32.83
N ALA A 56 -34.19 6.51 32.42
CA ALA A 56 -33.90 7.61 31.50
C ALA A 56 -34.58 7.39 30.17
N THR A 57 -35.04 8.45 29.49
CA THR A 57 -35.71 8.31 28.20
C THR A 57 -34.76 8.52 27.03
N MET A 58 -35.02 7.88 25.89
CA MET A 58 -34.31 8.15 24.65
C MET A 58 -34.40 9.63 24.25
N LEU A 59 -35.56 10.24 24.50
CA LEU A 59 -35.78 11.67 24.23
C LEU A 59 -34.77 12.55 24.99
N ASP A 60 -34.57 12.30 26.30
CA ASP A 60 -33.63 13.06 27.12
C ASP A 60 -32.19 12.85 26.65
N ALA A 61 -31.85 11.62 26.27
CA ALA A 61 -30.55 11.28 25.69
C ALA A 61 -30.30 12.01 24.35
N LEU A 62 -31.30 12.06 23.48
CA LEU A 62 -31.19 12.76 22.18
C LEU A 62 -31.09 14.29 22.39
N ARG A 63 -31.87 14.88 23.35
CA ARG A 63 -31.77 16.29 23.69
C ARG A 63 -30.39 16.66 24.24
N TYR A 64 -29.87 15.83 25.13
CA TYR A 64 -28.53 16.02 25.65
C TYR A 64 -27.47 16.02 24.52
N ASN A 65 -27.49 15.03 23.64
CA ASN A 65 -26.59 14.99 22.50
C ASN A 65 -26.71 16.21 21.58
N ALA A 66 -27.95 16.64 21.29
CA ALA A 66 -28.18 17.82 20.47
C ALA A 66 -27.62 19.10 21.13
N ALA A 67 -27.80 19.26 22.46
CA ALA A 67 -27.25 20.36 23.22
C ALA A 67 -25.71 20.38 23.28
N GLN A 68 -25.06 19.20 23.21
CA GLN A 68 -23.61 19.06 23.11
C GLN A 68 -23.07 19.26 21.66
N GLY A 69 -23.95 19.54 20.69
CA GLY A 69 -23.54 19.73 19.28
C GLY A 69 -23.27 18.44 18.51
N GLU A 70 -23.59 17.28 19.08
CA GLU A 70 -23.38 15.96 18.48
C GLU A 70 -24.09 15.75 17.12
N TYR A 71 -25.09 16.58 16.82
CA TYR A 71 -25.88 16.49 15.61
C TYR A 71 -25.67 17.66 14.65
N GLY A 72 -24.64 18.48 14.91
CA GLY A 72 -24.35 19.67 14.13
C GLY A 72 -25.20 20.89 14.54
N PRO A 73 -25.12 21.99 13.78
CA PRO A 73 -25.84 23.22 14.07
C PRO A 73 -27.35 23.08 13.81
N GLY A 74 -28.17 23.63 14.69
CA GLY A 74 -29.63 23.65 14.57
C GLY A 74 -30.33 23.81 15.90
N ALA A 75 -31.65 24.04 15.85
CA ALA A 75 -32.45 24.04 17.06
C ALA A 75 -32.58 22.61 17.62
N VAL A 76 -32.44 22.46 18.94
CA VAL A 76 -32.41 21.12 19.58
C VAL A 76 -33.60 20.26 19.17
N GLU A 77 -34.82 20.80 19.23
CA GLU A 77 -36.03 20.06 18.93
C GLU A 77 -36.14 19.64 17.45
N ASP A 78 -35.60 20.44 16.51
CA ASP A 78 -35.57 20.09 15.09
C ASP A 78 -34.55 18.97 14.80
N LEU A 79 -33.46 18.92 15.56
CA LEU A 79 -32.45 17.86 15.47
C LEU A 79 -32.90 16.54 16.13
N VAL A 80 -33.71 16.65 17.19
CA VAL A 80 -34.18 15.51 18.00
C VAL A 80 -35.36 14.78 17.34
N ARG A 81 -36.35 15.54 16.87
CA ARG A 81 -37.61 14.97 16.33
C ARG A 81 -37.40 13.87 15.29
N PRO A 82 -36.65 14.06 14.18
CA PRO A 82 -36.49 13.00 13.17
C PRO A 82 -35.73 11.79 13.72
N ARG A 83 -34.85 11.97 14.70
CA ARG A 83 -34.11 10.88 15.34
C ARG A 83 -34.98 10.05 16.26
N LEU A 84 -35.89 10.69 16.98
CA LEU A 84 -36.84 10.02 17.83
C LEU A 84 -37.85 9.22 16.99
N GLU A 85 -38.39 9.81 15.91
CA GLU A 85 -39.27 9.12 14.96
C GLU A 85 -38.59 7.88 14.34
N LEU A 86 -37.32 7.95 14.06
CA LEU A 86 -36.53 6.84 13.54
C LEU A 86 -36.33 5.76 14.61
N ALA A 87 -36.04 6.16 15.86
CA ALA A 87 -35.85 5.23 16.97
C ALA A 87 -37.14 4.44 17.28
N GLN A 88 -38.32 5.07 17.15
CA GLN A 88 -39.63 4.43 17.33
C GLN A 88 -39.94 3.32 16.32
N GLN A 89 -39.23 3.30 15.20
CA GLN A 89 -39.42 2.24 14.20
C GLN A 89 -38.67 0.94 14.53
N PHE A 90 -37.77 0.97 15.47
CA PHE A 90 -36.93 -0.16 15.88
C PHE A 90 -36.27 -0.91 14.70
N LEU A 91 -35.86 -0.15 13.67
CA LEU A 91 -35.17 -0.73 12.51
C LEU A 91 -33.68 -0.95 12.84
N PRO A 92 -33.08 -2.05 12.37
CA PRO A 92 -31.65 -2.23 12.48
C PRO A 92 -30.92 -1.11 11.74
N HIS A 93 -29.89 -0.54 12.36
CA HIS A 93 -29.13 0.54 11.75
C HIS A 93 -27.65 0.45 12.10
N ARG A 94 -26.82 0.99 11.21
CA ARG A 94 -25.38 1.16 11.41
C ARG A 94 -24.95 2.42 10.69
N PHE A 95 -24.32 3.32 11.44
CA PHE A 95 -23.76 4.56 10.90
C PHE A 95 -22.60 5.03 11.76
N GLU A 96 -21.78 5.89 11.18
CA GLU A 96 -20.72 6.59 11.90
C GLU A 96 -21.13 8.04 12.17
N ARG A 97 -20.77 8.53 13.34
CA ARG A 97 -20.98 9.92 13.74
C ARG A 97 -19.64 10.54 14.11
N VAL A 98 -19.31 11.64 13.44
CA VAL A 98 -18.18 12.50 13.81
C VAL A 98 -18.67 13.43 14.92
N ARG A 99 -17.98 13.40 16.05
CA ARG A 99 -18.30 14.22 17.20
C ARG A 99 -17.62 15.59 17.12
N PRO A 100 -18.06 16.58 17.92
CA PRO A 100 -17.45 17.92 17.94
C PRO A 100 -15.96 17.91 18.31
N ASP A 101 -15.50 16.93 19.08
CA ASP A 101 -14.09 16.75 19.45
C ASP A 101 -13.25 16.07 18.35
N GLY A 102 -13.88 15.71 17.20
CA GLY A 102 -13.24 15.02 16.07
C GLY A 102 -13.17 13.51 16.21
N SER A 103 -13.61 12.92 17.32
CA SER A 103 -13.72 11.47 17.44
C SER A 103 -14.84 10.92 16.55
N VAL A 104 -14.70 9.68 16.11
CA VAL A 104 -15.68 9.00 15.25
C VAL A 104 -16.23 7.79 15.98
N ILE A 105 -17.53 7.82 16.23
CA ILE A 105 -18.25 6.73 16.91
C ILE A 105 -19.09 5.98 15.91
N GLU A 106 -18.86 4.68 15.79
CA GLU A 106 -19.76 3.77 15.10
C GLU A 106 -20.90 3.40 16.01
N VAL A 107 -22.14 3.56 15.53
CA VAL A 107 -23.38 3.26 16.23
C VAL A 107 -24.10 2.12 15.49
N CYS A 108 -24.33 1.00 16.17
CA CYS A 108 -25.05 -0.15 15.62
C CYS A 108 -26.24 -0.50 16.52
N GLY A 109 -27.45 -0.39 15.96
CA GLY A 109 -28.69 -0.72 16.66
C GLY A 109 -29.34 -1.99 16.11
N HIS A 110 -29.78 -2.86 17.01
CA HIS A 110 -30.48 -4.09 16.68
C HIS A 110 -31.78 -4.21 17.50
N PRO A 111 -32.94 -4.43 16.84
CA PRO A 111 -34.19 -4.62 17.56
C PRO A 111 -34.17 -5.91 18.38
N LEU A 112 -34.82 -5.89 19.52
CA LEU A 112 -34.98 -7.04 20.39
C LEU A 112 -36.28 -7.80 20.07
N PRO A 113 -36.31 -9.14 20.09
CA PRO A 113 -37.51 -9.93 19.87
C PRO A 113 -38.64 -9.62 20.84
N SER A 114 -38.30 -9.17 22.06
CA SER A 114 -39.26 -8.76 23.09
C SER A 114 -39.80 -7.34 22.92
N GLY A 115 -39.37 -6.64 21.88
CA GLY A 115 -39.55 -5.20 21.69
C GLY A 115 -38.43 -4.41 22.32
N GLY A 116 -38.19 -3.21 21.79
CA GLY A 116 -37.05 -2.37 22.15
C GLY A 116 -35.82 -2.58 21.28
N MET A 117 -34.67 -2.04 21.73
CA MET A 117 -33.42 -2.03 20.94
C MET A 117 -32.20 -2.15 21.83
N VAL A 118 -31.23 -2.93 21.35
CA VAL A 118 -29.85 -2.87 21.86
C VAL A 118 -29.02 -2.07 20.90
N THR A 119 -28.24 -1.12 21.42
CA THR A 119 -27.33 -0.29 20.60
C THR A 119 -25.93 -0.38 21.15
N THR A 120 -24.95 -0.58 20.25
CA THR A 120 -23.55 -0.57 20.56
C THR A 120 -22.89 0.69 20.00
N TYR A 121 -21.87 1.18 20.71
CA TYR A 121 -21.10 2.36 20.39
C TYR A 121 -19.62 2.01 20.44
N THR A 122 -18.92 2.17 19.32
CA THR A 122 -17.50 1.84 19.21
C THR A 122 -16.73 3.05 18.73
N ASP A 123 -15.65 3.39 19.43
CA ASP A 123 -14.71 4.40 18.95
C ASP A 123 -13.89 3.83 17.78
N VAL A 124 -14.13 4.36 16.60
CA VAL A 124 -13.43 3.98 15.37
C VAL A 124 -12.49 5.07 14.86
N THR A 125 -12.18 6.07 15.71
CA THR A 125 -11.33 7.21 15.36
C THR A 125 -9.96 6.76 14.87
N LEU A 126 -9.25 5.96 15.66
CA LEU A 126 -7.91 5.50 15.32
C LEU A 126 -7.89 4.54 14.10
N PRO A 127 -8.78 3.54 13.98
CA PRO A 127 -8.94 2.76 12.76
C PRO A 127 -9.15 3.63 11.52
N ARG A 128 -10.03 4.62 11.58
CA ARG A 128 -10.31 5.53 10.45
C ARG A 128 -9.13 6.39 10.07
N GLN A 129 -8.43 6.94 11.04
CA GLN A 129 -7.21 7.70 10.78
C GLN A 129 -6.12 6.85 10.12
N ARG A 130 -5.94 5.62 10.58
CA ARG A 130 -4.99 4.68 9.97
C ARG A 130 -5.38 4.31 8.55
N GLU A 131 -6.65 4.04 8.31
CA GLU A 131 -7.16 3.73 6.97
C GLU A 131 -6.94 4.89 6.01
N GLN A 132 -7.23 6.11 6.45
CA GLN A 132 -7.02 7.32 5.66
C GLN A 132 -5.53 7.54 5.35
N ALA A 133 -4.66 7.44 6.36
CA ALA A 133 -3.22 7.59 6.17
C ALA A 133 -2.64 6.54 5.21
N LEU A 134 -3.12 5.29 5.30
CA LEU A 134 -2.73 4.23 4.37
C LEU A 134 -3.18 4.50 2.92
N ARG A 135 -4.38 5.05 2.73
CA ARG A 135 -4.87 5.42 1.39
C ARG A 135 -4.03 6.54 0.79
N GLU A 136 -3.71 7.55 1.58
CA GLU A 136 -2.87 8.69 1.15
C GLU A 136 -1.45 8.23 0.79
N LEU A 137 -0.82 7.42 1.64
CA LEU A 137 0.51 6.86 1.38
C LEU A 137 0.53 5.96 0.13
N LYS A 138 -0.50 5.15 -0.05
CA LYS A 138 -0.64 4.30 -1.25
C LYS A 138 -0.72 5.15 -2.51
N SER A 139 -1.55 6.20 -2.51
CA SER A 139 -1.70 7.10 -3.65
C SER A 139 -0.37 7.82 -3.99
N GLU A 140 0.35 8.30 -2.97
CA GLU A 140 1.66 8.92 -3.17
C GLU A 140 2.67 7.94 -3.76
N LEU A 141 2.69 6.70 -3.25
CA LEU A 141 3.59 5.66 -3.75
C LEU A 141 3.30 5.30 -5.20
N GLU A 142 2.03 5.14 -5.56
CA GLU A 142 1.59 4.85 -6.93
C GLU A 142 2.06 5.94 -7.90
N GLN A 143 1.88 7.22 -7.55
CA GLN A 143 2.35 8.35 -8.34
C GLN A 143 3.89 8.35 -8.49
N ARG A 144 4.62 8.07 -7.40
CA ARG A 144 6.09 7.99 -7.44
C ARG A 144 6.59 6.84 -8.31
N VAL A 145 5.94 5.67 -8.25
CA VAL A 145 6.25 4.50 -9.09
C VAL A 145 6.01 4.84 -10.55
N GLU A 146 4.88 5.46 -10.88
CA GLU A 146 4.56 5.85 -12.26
C GLU A 146 5.57 6.84 -12.82
N ALA A 147 5.90 7.88 -12.06
CA ALA A 147 6.91 8.88 -12.46
C ALA A 147 8.29 8.24 -12.69
N ARG A 148 8.73 7.36 -11.80
CA ARG A 148 10.01 6.65 -11.94
C ARG A 148 10.02 5.69 -13.13
N THR A 149 8.91 5.01 -13.36
CA THR A 149 8.79 4.10 -14.51
C THR A 149 8.85 4.87 -15.84
N ALA A 150 8.19 6.03 -15.91
CA ALA A 150 8.27 6.90 -17.08
C ALA A 150 9.70 7.43 -17.31
N GLU A 151 10.39 7.86 -16.25
CA GLU A 151 11.78 8.31 -16.33
C GLU A 151 12.73 7.19 -16.83
N LEU A 152 12.59 5.98 -16.28
CA LEU A 152 13.39 4.83 -16.70
C LEU A 152 13.18 4.49 -18.17
N ARG A 153 11.94 4.42 -18.63
CA ARG A 153 11.60 4.18 -20.05
C ARG A 153 12.19 5.24 -20.96
N HIS A 154 12.18 6.50 -20.54
CA HIS A 154 12.80 7.57 -21.31
C HIS A 154 14.31 7.40 -21.44
N ARG A 155 14.99 7.07 -20.31
CA ARG A 155 16.45 6.81 -20.30
C ARG A 155 16.82 5.60 -21.14
N GLU A 156 16.06 4.51 -21.04
CA GLU A 156 16.26 3.30 -21.85
C GLU A 156 16.15 3.63 -23.37
N ALA A 157 15.12 4.38 -23.76
CA ALA A 157 14.94 4.78 -25.14
C ALA A 157 16.08 5.69 -25.62
N GLU A 158 16.57 6.59 -24.78
CA GLU A 158 17.72 7.45 -25.09
C GLU A 158 19.01 6.62 -25.28
N LEU A 159 19.28 5.70 -24.35
CA LEU A 159 20.43 4.80 -24.44
C LEU A 159 20.37 3.93 -25.70
N ALA A 160 19.22 3.34 -26.00
CA ALA A 160 19.02 2.54 -27.20
C ALA A 160 19.27 3.37 -28.47
N ARG A 161 18.82 4.61 -28.51
CA ARG A 161 19.07 5.52 -29.65
C ARG A 161 20.55 5.85 -29.79
N LYS A 162 21.26 6.13 -28.69
CA LYS A 162 22.70 6.40 -28.70
C LYS A 162 23.49 5.18 -29.15
N ALA A 163 23.14 3.99 -28.67
CA ALA A 163 23.76 2.74 -29.07
C ALA A 163 23.59 2.48 -30.58
N ALA A 164 22.37 2.60 -31.09
CA ALA A 164 22.07 2.43 -32.51
C ALA A 164 22.83 3.46 -33.39
N LEU A 165 22.96 4.70 -32.93
CA LEU A 165 23.74 5.73 -33.64
C LEU A 165 25.22 5.36 -33.68
N LEU A 166 25.80 4.96 -32.56
CA LEU A 166 27.20 4.53 -32.49
C LEU A 166 27.46 3.33 -33.38
N GLU A 167 26.61 2.34 -33.36
CA GLU A 167 26.69 1.16 -34.22
C GLU A 167 26.65 1.55 -35.70
N SER A 168 25.72 2.44 -36.06
CA SER A 168 25.62 2.97 -37.42
C SER A 168 26.88 3.72 -37.84
N VAL A 169 27.45 4.55 -36.99
CA VAL A 169 28.70 5.27 -37.26
C VAL A 169 29.84 4.29 -37.48
N ILE A 170 30.04 3.33 -36.55
CA ILE A 170 31.12 2.34 -36.61
C ILE A 170 30.99 1.47 -37.88
N SER A 171 29.79 1.10 -38.26
CA SER A 171 29.54 0.27 -39.44
C SER A 171 29.79 1.02 -40.77
N ASN A 172 29.62 2.35 -40.79
CA ASN A 172 29.75 3.15 -42.02
C ASN A 172 31.15 3.81 -42.18
N VAL A 173 32.01 3.72 -41.16
CA VAL A 173 33.39 4.21 -41.27
C VAL A 173 34.19 3.33 -42.21
N ASN A 174 34.89 3.95 -43.19
CA ASN A 174 35.72 3.25 -44.16
C ASN A 174 37.12 2.86 -43.60
N GLN A 175 37.17 2.60 -42.30
CA GLN A 175 38.35 2.14 -41.57
C GLN A 175 38.02 0.86 -40.79
N GLY A 176 38.95 -0.05 -40.73
CA GLY A 176 38.81 -1.23 -39.86
C GLY A 176 38.94 -0.82 -38.40
N ILE A 177 37.92 -1.11 -37.63
CA ILE A 177 37.88 -0.81 -36.19
C ILE A 177 37.73 -2.14 -35.46
N SER A 178 38.61 -2.38 -34.46
CA SER A 178 38.48 -3.46 -33.50
C SER A 178 38.72 -2.92 -32.10
N TYR A 179 38.05 -3.49 -31.11
CA TYR A 179 38.28 -3.25 -29.71
C TYR A 179 38.55 -4.57 -29.01
N ILE A 180 39.69 -4.63 -28.33
CA ILE A 180 40.16 -5.79 -27.59
C ILE A 180 40.13 -5.46 -26.12
N GLY A 181 39.46 -6.26 -25.31
CA GLY A 181 39.38 -6.11 -23.87
C GLY A 181 40.67 -6.42 -23.15
N VAL A 182 40.74 -6.12 -21.87
CA VAL A 182 41.90 -6.35 -21.00
C VAL A 182 42.26 -7.84 -20.85
N ASP A 183 41.37 -8.72 -21.15
CA ASP A 183 41.52 -10.17 -21.17
C ASP A 183 41.96 -10.71 -22.54
N LEU A 184 42.37 -9.81 -23.45
CA LEU A 184 42.77 -10.10 -24.81
C LEU A 184 41.69 -10.85 -25.61
N VAL A 185 40.43 -10.49 -25.37
CA VAL A 185 39.29 -10.98 -26.15
C VAL A 185 38.75 -9.87 -27.04
N ILE A 186 38.38 -10.19 -28.26
CA ILE A 186 37.73 -9.23 -29.17
C ILE A 186 36.34 -8.95 -28.62
N GLU A 187 36.08 -7.74 -28.16
CA GLU A 187 34.78 -7.31 -27.72
C GLU A 187 33.93 -6.72 -28.85
N MET A 188 34.60 -6.12 -29.87
CA MET A 188 33.93 -5.53 -31.01
C MET A 188 34.88 -5.43 -32.21
N CYS A 189 34.35 -5.71 -33.41
CA CYS A 189 34.98 -5.33 -34.67
C CYS A 189 33.88 -4.93 -35.70
N ASN A 190 34.22 -3.99 -36.58
CA ASN A 190 33.31 -3.64 -37.66
C ASN A 190 33.60 -4.52 -38.94
N ALA A 191 32.65 -4.54 -39.84
CA ALA A 191 32.77 -5.32 -41.06
C ALA A 191 34.03 -4.94 -41.87
N LYS A 192 34.38 -3.65 -41.88
CA LYS A 192 35.56 -3.16 -42.60
C LYS A 192 36.89 -3.66 -42.06
N PHE A 193 36.96 -3.95 -40.76
CA PHE A 193 38.14 -4.61 -40.15
C PHE A 193 38.33 -6.01 -40.72
N GLY A 194 37.27 -6.81 -40.82
CA GLY A 194 37.30 -8.15 -41.44
C GLY A 194 37.67 -8.09 -42.91
N GLU A 195 37.08 -7.17 -43.68
CA GLU A 195 37.36 -6.97 -45.10
C GLU A 195 38.84 -6.59 -45.38
N LEU A 196 39.33 -5.57 -44.65
CA LEU A 196 40.68 -5.03 -44.86
C LEU A 196 41.78 -6.05 -44.49
N LEU A 197 41.53 -6.89 -43.51
CA LEU A 197 42.48 -7.91 -43.10
C LEU A 197 42.15 -9.28 -43.67
N GLU A 198 41.15 -9.38 -44.56
CA GLU A 198 40.69 -10.63 -45.19
C GLU A 198 40.46 -11.76 -44.16
N LEU A 199 39.82 -11.41 -43.04
CA LEU A 199 39.59 -12.35 -41.95
C LEU A 199 38.37 -13.21 -42.20
N PRO A 200 38.39 -14.51 -41.82
CA PRO A 200 37.19 -15.30 -41.74
C PRO A 200 36.16 -14.67 -40.75
N ALA A 201 34.89 -14.81 -41.05
CA ALA A 201 33.83 -14.23 -40.22
C ALA A 201 33.85 -14.74 -38.79
N GLU A 202 34.34 -15.98 -38.56
CA GLU A 202 34.47 -16.55 -37.23
C GLU A 202 35.50 -15.85 -36.36
N LEU A 203 36.51 -15.16 -36.95
CA LEU A 203 37.54 -14.43 -36.22
C LEU A 203 37.15 -12.94 -35.95
N CYS A 204 36.05 -12.50 -36.53
CA CYS A 204 35.54 -11.14 -36.34
C CYS A 204 34.30 -11.11 -35.45
N GLN A 205 34.16 -12.01 -34.50
CA GLN A 205 33.02 -12.08 -33.59
C GLN A 205 33.44 -11.70 -32.16
N PRO A 206 32.55 -11.04 -31.40
CA PRO A 206 32.76 -10.82 -29.97
C PRO A 206 32.97 -12.16 -29.24
N GLY A 207 33.92 -12.21 -28.32
CA GLY A 207 34.27 -13.39 -27.55
C GLY A 207 35.41 -14.20 -28.14
N VAL A 208 35.94 -13.84 -29.31
CA VAL A 208 37.09 -14.53 -29.93
C VAL A 208 38.39 -14.06 -29.26
N PRO A 209 39.27 -14.96 -28.78
CA PRO A 209 40.57 -14.58 -28.24
C PRO A 209 41.43 -13.89 -29.32
N PHE A 210 42.09 -12.81 -28.96
CA PHE A 210 43.02 -12.08 -29.84
C PHE A 210 44.17 -13.00 -30.36
N GLU A 211 44.55 -13.96 -29.54
CA GLU A 211 45.52 -14.99 -29.89
C GLU A 211 45.16 -15.71 -31.19
N SER A 212 43.89 -16.08 -31.40
CA SER A 212 43.39 -16.75 -32.62
C SER A 212 43.63 -15.87 -33.86
N LEU A 213 43.40 -14.58 -33.76
CA LEU A 213 43.66 -13.58 -34.80
C LEU A 213 45.17 -13.43 -35.09
N ALA A 214 45.97 -13.35 -34.03
CA ALA A 214 47.40 -13.23 -34.16
C ALA A 214 48.05 -14.44 -34.88
N TYR A 215 47.64 -15.66 -34.52
CA TYR A 215 48.09 -16.87 -35.19
C TYR A 215 47.61 -16.97 -36.64
N PHE A 216 46.38 -16.56 -36.91
CA PHE A 216 45.84 -16.54 -38.28
C PHE A 216 46.69 -15.63 -39.18
N ASN A 217 46.97 -14.41 -38.75
CA ASN A 217 47.77 -13.44 -39.49
C ASN A 217 49.26 -13.89 -39.61
N ALA A 218 49.81 -14.48 -38.59
CA ALA A 218 51.20 -15.04 -38.67
C ALA A 218 51.32 -16.13 -39.72
N ARG A 219 50.35 -17.06 -39.81
CA ARG A 219 50.30 -18.14 -40.82
C ARG A 219 50.17 -17.63 -42.25
N ARG A 220 49.56 -16.49 -42.44
CA ARG A 220 49.40 -15.79 -43.74
C ARG A 220 50.63 -14.96 -44.13
N GLY A 221 51.61 -14.84 -43.23
CA GLY A 221 52.80 -14.06 -43.48
C GLY A 221 52.65 -12.54 -43.30
N GLU A 222 51.54 -12.08 -42.72
CA GLU A 222 51.24 -10.64 -42.50
C GLU A 222 52.26 -9.97 -41.56
N TYR A 223 52.98 -10.75 -40.78
CA TYR A 223 53.99 -10.26 -39.83
C TYR A 223 55.43 -10.41 -40.37
N GLY A 224 55.58 -10.80 -41.64
CA GLY A 224 56.83 -11.01 -42.29
C GLY A 224 57.38 -12.45 -42.16
N PRO A 225 58.62 -12.72 -42.68
CA PRO A 225 59.22 -14.05 -42.61
C PRO A 225 59.70 -14.36 -41.17
N GLY A 226 59.38 -15.54 -40.66
CA GLY A 226 59.77 -16.01 -39.34
C GLY A 226 58.98 -17.19 -38.86
N ASP A 227 59.26 -17.63 -37.63
CA ASP A 227 58.50 -18.68 -36.99
C ASP A 227 57.11 -18.16 -36.58
N VAL A 228 56.06 -18.94 -36.96
CA VAL A 228 54.68 -18.52 -36.74
C VAL A 228 54.36 -18.33 -35.25
N GLU A 229 54.87 -19.20 -34.41
CA GLU A 229 54.57 -19.14 -32.97
C GLU A 229 55.26 -17.93 -32.32
N GLU A 230 56.50 -17.63 -32.72
CA GLU A 230 57.24 -16.46 -32.20
C GLU A 230 56.61 -15.16 -32.68
N LEU A 231 56.24 -15.07 -33.96
CA LEU A 231 55.57 -13.89 -34.53
C LEU A 231 54.23 -13.58 -33.87
N ALA A 232 53.41 -14.62 -33.64
CA ALA A 232 52.13 -14.49 -32.95
C ALA A 232 52.31 -14.07 -31.49
N ARG A 233 53.22 -14.70 -30.74
CA ARG A 233 53.50 -14.38 -29.36
C ARG A 233 53.89 -12.92 -29.15
N VAL A 234 54.83 -12.44 -29.98
CA VAL A 234 55.25 -11.01 -29.91
C VAL A 234 54.07 -10.05 -30.10
N ARG A 235 53.10 -10.40 -30.97
CA ARG A 235 51.89 -9.57 -31.17
C ARG A 235 50.93 -9.60 -30.00
N ILE A 236 50.79 -10.74 -29.34
CA ILE A 236 49.96 -10.90 -28.13
C ILE A 236 50.56 -10.14 -26.95
N GLU A 237 51.90 -10.15 -26.81
CA GLU A 237 52.59 -9.42 -25.72
C GLU A 237 52.54 -7.88 -25.87
N ILE A 238 52.29 -7.37 -27.08
CA ILE A 238 52.21 -5.91 -27.36
C ILE A 238 50.75 -5.41 -27.33
N ALA A 239 49.76 -6.27 -27.42
CA ALA A 239 48.36 -5.93 -27.43
C ALA A 239 47.81 -5.59 -26.03
#